data_e5079c6ed5ae3d27df0e3041c3939fd2
#
_entry.id   e5079c6ed5ae3d27df0e3041c3939fd2
#
_cell.length_a   1.000
_cell.length_b   1.000
_cell.length_c   1.000
_cell.angle_alpha   90.00
_cell.angle_beta   90.00
_cell.angle_gamma   90.00
#
_symmetry.space_group_name_H-M   'P 1'
#
loop_
_entity.id
_entity.type
_entity.pdbx_description
1 polymer ?
#
loop_
_entity_poly.entity_id
_entity_poly.type
_entity_poly.pdbx_seq_one_letter_code
_entity_poly.pdbx_strand_id
1 'polypeptide(L)'
;MTNAVLIQHGTTGSWRQFMSPLFADVLFRHGQLLDTSRYYIIMSDSIGHGGSSKPSDGLRARFPHYDYGDMVAAQHQLLTEGLGVNHLRLVIGTSMGCMHSWVWGETHPEFMDALMPLACLPVAIAGRNRVWREEVMDSIRLDPAWKNGDYTEEPVLGLRAALYLLLIAGSAPLQWQKDYPTRDQADKFLRDYIEKHLPQYDANDVLYAVDASRNYDPSPNLEKIKAPVMFVNSADDFINPPELGIAEREIKRVRRAKFVLLPISGQTRGHGTHTIASVWKQYLQELLEESK
;
A
#
# COMPACT_ATOMS: atom_id res chain seq x y z
N MET A 1 0.61 26.53 -1.98
CA MET A 1 0.55 25.85 -0.65
C MET A 1 1.80 25.00 -0.55
N THR A 2 2.65 25.21 0.46
CA THR A 2 3.98 24.59 0.55
C THR A 2 4.05 23.49 1.63
N ASN A 3 2.93 23.19 2.28
CA ASN A 3 2.83 22.25 3.40
C ASN A 3 1.86 21.09 3.16
N ALA A 4 1.53 20.81 1.89
CA ALA A 4 0.66 19.69 1.55
C ALA A 4 1.42 18.36 1.64
N VAL A 5 0.78 17.34 2.24
CA VAL A 5 1.31 16.00 2.40
C VAL A 5 0.33 15.01 1.79
N LEU A 6 0.78 14.22 0.83
CA LEU A 6 -0.01 13.13 0.25
C LEU A 6 0.32 11.81 0.95
N ILE A 7 -0.71 11.10 1.43
CA ILE A 7 -0.56 9.77 2.05
C ILE A 7 -1.40 8.76 1.26
N GLN A 8 -0.76 7.67 0.81
CA GLN A 8 -1.32 6.69 -0.12
C GLN A 8 -1.48 5.31 0.51
N HIS A 9 -2.68 4.74 0.40
CA HIS A 9 -3.06 3.47 1.02
C HIS A 9 -2.57 2.22 0.26
N GLY A 10 -2.68 1.06 0.91
CA GLY A 10 -2.36 -0.25 0.34
C GLY A 10 -3.46 -0.85 -0.55
N THR A 11 -3.14 -1.95 -1.24
CA THR A 11 -4.07 -2.74 -2.05
C THR A 11 -5.30 -3.14 -1.23
N THR A 12 -6.49 -3.04 -1.81
CA THR A 12 -7.79 -3.27 -1.17
C THR A 12 -8.09 -2.37 0.05
N GLY A 13 -7.23 -1.40 0.34
CA GLY A 13 -7.41 -0.44 1.42
C GLY A 13 -8.19 0.81 1.02
N SER A 14 -8.17 1.79 1.91
CA SER A 14 -8.72 3.14 1.69
C SER A 14 -8.01 4.13 2.60
N TRP A 15 -8.30 5.44 2.44
CA TRP A 15 -7.80 6.48 3.34
C TRP A 15 -8.08 6.19 4.83
N ARG A 16 -9.13 5.40 5.13
CA ARG A 16 -9.56 5.08 6.50
C ARG A 16 -8.50 4.30 7.28
N GLN A 17 -7.60 3.56 6.62
CA GLN A 17 -6.51 2.83 7.30
C GLN A 17 -5.60 3.77 8.11
N PHE A 18 -5.45 5.02 7.66
CA PHE A 18 -4.60 6.03 8.32
C PHE A 18 -5.28 6.72 9.51
N MET A 19 -6.57 6.49 9.71
CA MET A 19 -7.31 7.03 10.86
C MET A 19 -7.22 6.12 12.10
N SER A 20 -6.49 5.03 12.02
CA SER A 20 -6.24 4.17 13.18
C SER A 20 -5.40 4.91 14.23
N PRO A 21 -5.60 4.63 15.54
CA PRO A 21 -4.77 5.22 16.60
C PRO A 21 -3.26 4.95 16.41
N LEU A 22 -2.89 3.81 15.82
CA LEU A 22 -1.49 3.44 15.55
C LEU A 22 -0.82 4.34 14.51
N PHE A 23 -1.60 5.05 13.71
CA PHE A 23 -1.10 5.97 12.68
C PHE A 23 -1.49 7.42 13.00
N ALA A 24 -2.77 7.74 13.12
CA ALA A 24 -3.28 9.09 13.28
C ALA A 24 -2.82 9.74 14.60
N ASP A 25 -2.92 9.02 15.72
CA ASP A 25 -2.52 9.58 17.02
C ASP A 25 -1.02 9.79 17.14
N VAL A 26 -0.24 9.03 16.36
CA VAL A 26 1.22 9.10 16.36
C VAL A 26 1.75 10.22 15.47
N LEU A 27 1.02 10.56 14.38
CA LEU A 27 1.52 11.49 13.37
C LEU A 27 0.74 12.81 13.27
N PHE A 28 -0.58 12.82 13.48
CA PHE A 28 -1.44 13.94 13.11
C PHE A 28 -1.86 14.86 14.26
N ARG A 29 -1.71 14.39 15.51
CA ARG A 29 -2.08 15.20 16.68
C ARG A 29 -1.17 16.41 16.83
N HIS A 30 -1.63 17.38 17.59
CA HIS A 30 -0.87 18.59 17.92
C HIS A 30 0.52 18.24 18.48
N GLY A 31 1.56 18.86 17.91
CA GLY A 31 2.96 18.63 18.28
C GLY A 31 3.60 17.37 17.68
N GLN A 32 2.86 16.56 16.90
CA GLN A 32 3.42 15.42 16.19
C GLN A 32 4.05 15.85 14.85
N LEU A 33 4.74 14.91 14.18
CA LEU A 33 5.53 15.21 12.97
C LEU A 33 4.69 15.77 11.81
N LEU A 34 3.45 15.31 11.67
CA LEU A 34 2.50 15.76 10.65
C LEU A 34 1.28 16.42 11.28
N ASP A 35 1.51 17.23 12.30
CA ASP A 35 0.48 18.02 12.99
C ASP A 35 -0.44 18.73 12.00
N THR A 36 -1.74 18.42 12.04
CA THR A 36 -2.77 18.95 11.12
C THR A 36 -3.02 20.45 11.28
N SER A 37 -2.51 21.08 12.32
CA SER A 37 -2.50 22.56 12.43
C SER A 37 -1.41 23.20 11.55
N ARG A 38 -0.43 22.41 11.07
CA ARG A 38 0.74 22.87 10.30
C ARG A 38 0.76 22.33 8.88
N TYR A 39 0.21 21.14 8.65
CA TYR A 39 0.23 20.44 7.38
C TYR A 39 -1.17 20.26 6.81
N TYR A 40 -1.30 20.39 5.51
CA TYR A 40 -2.49 20.01 4.77
C TYR A 40 -2.37 18.53 4.37
N ILE A 41 -2.97 17.66 5.17
CA ILE A 41 -2.92 16.21 4.95
C ILE A 41 -3.97 15.81 3.93
N ILE A 42 -3.53 15.16 2.85
CA ILE A 42 -4.37 14.67 1.76
C ILE A 42 -4.29 13.15 1.72
N MET A 43 -5.43 12.48 1.84
CA MET A 43 -5.57 11.04 1.79
C MET A 43 -6.74 10.73 0.85
N SER A 44 -6.43 10.42 -0.40
CA SER A 44 -7.45 10.03 -1.38
C SER A 44 -7.56 8.51 -1.49
N ASP A 45 -8.76 8.02 -1.77
CA ASP A 45 -8.92 6.66 -2.27
C ASP A 45 -8.47 6.61 -3.74
N SER A 46 -7.62 5.65 -4.06
CA SER A 46 -7.17 5.42 -5.45
C SER A 46 -8.31 4.85 -6.31
N ILE A 47 -8.24 4.99 -7.63
CA ILE A 47 -9.17 4.34 -8.57
C ILE A 47 -9.30 2.86 -8.19
N GLY A 48 -10.51 2.34 -8.20
CA GLY A 48 -10.81 0.95 -7.82
C GLY A 48 -10.92 0.70 -6.33
N HIS A 49 -10.82 1.73 -5.47
CA HIS A 49 -10.76 1.57 -4.01
C HIS A 49 -11.70 2.53 -3.27
N GLY A 50 -12.13 2.11 -2.10
CA GLY A 50 -12.87 2.95 -1.15
C GLY A 50 -14.10 3.63 -1.75
N GLY A 51 -14.15 4.95 -1.69
CA GLY A 51 -15.21 5.78 -2.26
C GLY A 51 -14.95 6.25 -3.70
N SER A 52 -13.78 5.93 -4.29
CA SER A 52 -13.49 6.23 -5.69
C SER A 52 -14.16 5.23 -6.63
N SER A 53 -14.34 5.62 -7.90
CA SER A 53 -14.97 4.77 -8.94
C SER A 53 -14.28 3.41 -9.02
N LYS A 54 -15.07 2.34 -9.05
CA LYS A 54 -14.58 0.95 -9.01
C LYS A 54 -15.55 0.01 -9.74
N PRO A 55 -15.16 -1.22 -10.08
CA PRO A 55 -15.98 -2.18 -10.80
C PRO A 55 -17.37 -2.41 -10.19
N SER A 56 -17.46 -2.52 -8.86
CA SER A 56 -18.72 -2.76 -8.14
C SER A 56 -19.73 -1.61 -8.22
N ASP A 57 -19.34 -0.42 -8.67
CA ASP A 57 -20.24 0.74 -8.85
C ASP A 57 -21.17 0.62 -10.08
N GLY A 58 -21.20 -0.55 -10.74
CA GLY A 58 -22.17 -0.89 -11.80
C GLY A 58 -21.57 -1.30 -13.14
N LEU A 59 -20.31 -0.97 -13.45
CA LEU A 59 -19.66 -1.37 -14.70
C LEU A 59 -19.16 -2.82 -14.66
N ARG A 60 -18.84 -3.35 -13.47
CA ARG A 60 -18.35 -4.73 -13.26
C ARG A 60 -17.19 -5.06 -14.21
N ALA A 61 -17.28 -6.15 -14.98
CA ALA A 61 -16.27 -6.56 -15.96
C ALA A 61 -16.03 -5.55 -17.09
N ARG A 62 -16.91 -4.55 -17.25
CA ARG A 62 -16.74 -3.45 -18.24
C ARG A 62 -16.05 -2.23 -17.66
N PHE A 63 -15.67 -2.26 -16.38
CA PHE A 63 -14.87 -1.20 -15.79
C PHE A 63 -13.50 -1.15 -16.51
N PRO A 64 -12.99 0.04 -16.87
CA PRO A 64 -11.71 0.14 -17.55
C PRO A 64 -10.60 -0.46 -16.71
N HIS A 65 -9.71 -1.24 -17.32
CA HIS A 65 -8.48 -1.67 -16.67
C HIS A 65 -7.60 -0.46 -16.41
N TYR A 66 -7.14 -0.33 -15.20
CA TYR A 66 -6.24 0.73 -14.75
C TYR A 66 -4.96 0.12 -14.17
N ASP A 67 -3.93 0.93 -14.05
CA ASP A 67 -2.66 0.56 -13.43
C ASP A 67 -2.18 1.63 -12.43
N TYR A 68 -0.99 1.44 -11.88
CA TYR A 68 -0.45 2.41 -10.92
C TYR A 68 -0.08 3.76 -11.55
N GLY A 69 0.27 3.77 -12.83
CA GLY A 69 0.46 5.01 -13.58
C GLY A 69 -0.83 5.81 -13.70
N ASP A 70 -1.95 5.15 -14.02
CA ASP A 70 -3.28 5.78 -14.07
C ASP A 70 -3.70 6.32 -12.71
N MET A 71 -3.45 5.56 -11.63
CA MET A 71 -3.77 5.99 -10.26
C MET A 71 -2.98 7.24 -9.88
N VAL A 72 -1.67 7.29 -10.17
CA VAL A 72 -0.82 8.45 -9.90
C VAL A 72 -1.23 9.64 -10.76
N ALA A 73 -1.54 9.44 -12.03
CA ALA A 73 -2.03 10.50 -12.91
C ALA A 73 -3.35 11.11 -12.40
N ALA A 74 -4.30 10.27 -11.96
CA ALA A 74 -5.55 10.74 -11.37
C ALA A 74 -5.32 11.50 -10.05
N GLN A 75 -4.40 11.03 -9.20
CA GLN A 75 -4.02 11.74 -7.98
C GLN A 75 -3.38 13.10 -8.30
N HIS A 76 -2.49 13.16 -9.29
CA HIS A 76 -1.87 14.42 -9.73
C HIS A 76 -2.92 15.41 -10.22
N GLN A 77 -3.87 14.96 -11.03
CA GLN A 77 -4.97 15.78 -11.51
C GLN A 77 -5.87 16.27 -10.35
N LEU A 78 -6.21 15.38 -9.41
CA LEU A 78 -6.95 15.76 -8.20
C LEU A 78 -6.24 16.85 -7.42
N LEU A 79 -4.92 16.73 -7.23
CA LEU A 79 -4.13 17.72 -6.51
C LEU A 79 -4.11 19.07 -7.25
N THR A 80 -3.81 19.07 -8.54
CA THR A 80 -3.59 20.30 -9.32
C THR A 80 -4.90 21.00 -9.68
N GLU A 81 -5.86 20.27 -10.24
CA GLU A 81 -7.10 20.82 -10.75
C GLU A 81 -8.21 20.86 -9.68
N GLY A 82 -8.27 19.82 -8.81
CA GLY A 82 -9.31 19.72 -7.79
C GLY A 82 -9.02 20.53 -6.53
N LEU A 83 -7.76 20.50 -6.07
CA LEU A 83 -7.37 21.08 -4.77
C LEU A 83 -6.46 22.32 -4.91
N GLY A 84 -5.98 22.66 -6.11
CA GLY A 84 -5.06 23.76 -6.33
C GLY A 84 -3.68 23.57 -5.68
N VAL A 85 -3.28 22.31 -5.46
CA VAL A 85 -1.99 21.92 -4.88
C VAL A 85 -1.00 21.63 -6.02
N ASN A 86 -0.01 22.49 -6.19
CA ASN A 86 0.98 22.38 -7.26
C ASN A 86 2.35 21.91 -6.77
N HIS A 87 2.49 21.61 -5.49
CA HIS A 87 3.71 21.06 -4.89
C HIS A 87 3.38 20.36 -3.57
N LEU A 88 4.08 19.27 -3.27
CA LEU A 88 3.95 18.49 -2.05
C LEU A 88 5.19 18.63 -1.17
N ARG A 89 4.99 18.90 0.10
CA ARG A 89 6.06 18.81 1.10
C ARG A 89 6.55 17.37 1.27
N LEU A 90 5.65 16.40 1.12
CA LEU A 90 5.95 15.00 1.35
C LEU A 90 4.93 14.09 0.65
N VAL A 91 5.41 12.98 0.11
CA VAL A 91 4.59 11.83 -0.28
C VAL A 91 4.96 10.65 0.60
N ILE A 92 3.98 10.09 1.32
CA ILE A 92 4.10 8.83 2.06
C ILE A 92 3.23 7.79 1.37
N GLY A 93 3.76 6.61 1.13
CA GLY A 93 2.97 5.52 0.59
C GLY A 93 3.22 4.21 1.33
N THR A 94 2.15 3.46 1.55
CA THR A 94 2.19 2.16 2.24
C THR A 94 1.80 1.04 1.29
N SER A 95 2.61 -0.02 1.16
CA SER A 95 2.31 -1.17 0.28
C SER A 95 2.08 -0.74 -1.19
N MET A 96 0.87 -0.83 -1.73
CA MET A 96 0.53 -0.27 -3.05
C MET A 96 0.90 1.22 -3.12
N GLY A 97 0.57 2.00 -2.11
CA GLY A 97 0.95 3.42 -2.03
C GLY A 97 2.46 3.64 -1.97
N CYS A 98 3.23 2.68 -1.43
CA CYS A 98 4.70 2.67 -1.53
C CYS A 98 5.13 2.58 -3.00
N MET A 99 4.52 1.69 -3.79
CA MET A 99 4.77 1.58 -5.22
C MET A 99 4.35 2.85 -5.97
N HIS A 100 3.23 3.47 -5.59
CA HIS A 100 2.84 4.79 -6.12
C HIS A 100 3.87 5.87 -5.79
N SER A 101 4.50 5.84 -4.60
CA SER A 101 5.53 6.83 -4.25
C SER A 101 6.73 6.77 -5.21
N TRP A 102 7.14 5.58 -5.63
CA TRP A 102 8.18 5.43 -6.65
C TRP A 102 7.73 5.98 -8.01
N VAL A 103 6.48 5.67 -8.43
CA VAL A 103 5.91 6.21 -9.67
C VAL A 103 5.81 7.75 -9.61
N TRP A 104 5.39 8.34 -8.48
CA TRP A 104 5.40 9.77 -8.26
C TRP A 104 6.80 10.37 -8.44
N GLY A 105 7.81 9.75 -7.82
CA GLY A 105 9.19 10.24 -7.88
C GLY A 105 9.78 10.24 -9.29
N GLU A 106 9.47 9.23 -10.12
CA GLU A 106 9.98 9.13 -11.48
C GLU A 106 9.20 9.97 -12.52
N THR A 107 7.88 10.11 -12.32
CA THR A 107 7.00 10.81 -13.28
C THR A 107 6.84 12.29 -12.99
N HIS A 108 6.93 12.69 -11.73
CA HIS A 108 6.78 14.09 -11.30
C HIS A 108 7.92 14.53 -10.37
N PRO A 109 9.21 14.41 -10.79
CA PRO A 109 10.37 14.56 -9.89
C PRO A 109 10.53 15.94 -9.25
N GLU A 110 9.88 16.98 -9.78
CA GLU A 110 9.90 18.35 -9.24
C GLU A 110 8.68 18.66 -8.36
N PHE A 111 7.75 17.72 -8.20
CA PHE A 111 6.47 18.00 -7.55
C PHE A 111 6.50 17.81 -6.02
N MET A 112 7.57 17.26 -5.46
CA MET A 112 7.68 17.01 -4.03
C MET A 112 9.06 17.28 -3.45
N ASP A 113 9.09 17.66 -2.16
CA ASP A 113 10.33 17.86 -1.40
C ASP A 113 10.90 16.55 -0.82
N ALA A 114 10.06 15.55 -0.58
CA ALA A 114 10.47 14.29 0.04
C ALA A 114 9.55 13.12 -0.31
N LEU A 115 10.12 11.90 -0.33
CA LEU A 115 9.41 10.64 -0.57
C LEU A 115 9.68 9.65 0.59
N MET A 116 8.62 9.05 1.11
CA MET A 116 8.73 7.99 2.13
C MET A 116 7.95 6.73 1.70
N PRO A 117 8.53 5.90 0.83
CA PRO A 117 7.96 4.60 0.47
C PRO A 117 8.12 3.60 1.62
N LEU A 118 7.01 2.92 2.01
CA LEU A 118 6.93 1.95 3.11
C LEU A 118 6.37 0.61 2.62
N ALA A 119 7.14 -0.45 2.75
CA ALA A 119 6.75 -1.85 2.48
C ALA A 119 6.47 -2.18 1.00
N CYS A 120 7.43 -1.97 0.13
CA CYS A 120 7.43 -2.46 -1.26
C CYS A 120 8.86 -2.67 -1.79
N LEU A 121 9.01 -2.97 -3.09
CA LEU A 121 10.29 -2.98 -3.78
C LEU A 121 10.21 -2.13 -5.05
N PRO A 122 11.26 -1.37 -5.42
CA PRO A 122 11.26 -0.48 -6.57
C PRO A 122 11.69 -1.21 -7.87
N VAL A 123 11.09 -2.34 -8.14
CA VAL A 123 11.33 -3.18 -9.33
C VAL A 123 10.04 -3.83 -9.79
N ALA A 124 10.03 -4.38 -11.00
CA ALA A 124 8.94 -5.21 -11.50
C ALA A 124 8.55 -6.29 -10.49
N ILE A 125 7.26 -6.50 -10.32
CA ILE A 125 6.75 -7.54 -9.43
C ILE A 125 6.98 -8.90 -10.07
N ALA A 126 7.86 -9.70 -9.45
CA ALA A 126 8.28 -11.01 -9.92
C ALA A 126 8.32 -12.04 -8.78
N GLY A 127 8.74 -13.26 -9.09
CA GLY A 127 8.94 -14.34 -8.12
C GLY A 127 7.70 -14.60 -7.28
N ARG A 128 7.91 -14.85 -5.96
CA ARG A 128 6.82 -15.19 -5.03
C ARG A 128 5.71 -14.15 -4.99
N ASN A 129 6.05 -12.85 -5.04
CA ASN A 129 5.04 -11.79 -5.02
C ASN A 129 4.13 -11.85 -6.26
N ARG A 130 4.67 -12.14 -7.47
CA ARG A 130 3.85 -12.30 -8.67
C ARG A 130 3.00 -13.56 -8.61
N VAL A 131 3.57 -14.69 -8.19
CA VAL A 131 2.83 -15.96 -8.03
C VAL A 131 1.65 -15.75 -7.06
N TRP A 132 1.89 -15.18 -5.90
CA TRP A 132 0.86 -14.90 -4.92
C TRP A 132 -0.27 -14.01 -5.47
N ARG A 133 0.05 -12.96 -6.24
CA ARG A 133 -0.95 -12.11 -6.88
C ARG A 133 -1.80 -12.87 -7.89
N GLU A 134 -1.17 -13.74 -8.67
CA GLU A 134 -1.90 -14.58 -9.62
C GLU A 134 -2.82 -15.57 -8.91
N GLU A 135 -2.37 -16.19 -7.81
CA GLU A 135 -3.20 -17.08 -6.98
C GLU A 135 -4.44 -16.34 -6.42
N VAL A 136 -4.28 -15.08 -5.99
CA VAL A 136 -5.42 -14.25 -5.54
C VAL A 136 -6.42 -14.05 -6.67
N MET A 137 -5.96 -13.69 -7.87
CA MET A 137 -6.83 -13.44 -9.02
C MET A 137 -7.47 -14.73 -9.55
N ASP A 138 -6.70 -15.82 -9.64
CA ASP A 138 -7.21 -17.10 -10.10
C ASP A 138 -8.21 -17.72 -9.13
N SER A 139 -8.03 -17.52 -7.82
CA SER A 139 -9.04 -17.94 -6.83
C SER A 139 -10.42 -17.40 -7.17
N ILE A 140 -10.50 -16.12 -7.60
CA ILE A 140 -11.75 -15.47 -8.00
C ILE A 140 -12.21 -16.00 -9.38
N ARG A 141 -11.30 -16.06 -10.36
CA ARG A 141 -11.62 -16.47 -11.74
C ARG A 141 -12.10 -17.91 -11.86
N LEU A 142 -11.61 -18.80 -11.00
CA LEU A 142 -11.97 -20.21 -10.96
C LEU A 142 -13.33 -20.47 -10.26
N ASP A 143 -13.89 -19.51 -9.57
CA ASP A 143 -15.24 -19.65 -9.02
C ASP A 143 -16.28 -19.59 -10.13
N PRO A 144 -17.08 -20.65 -10.37
CA PRO A 144 -18.11 -20.64 -11.42
C PRO A 144 -19.16 -19.52 -11.24
N ALA A 145 -19.37 -19.03 -10.04
CA ALA A 145 -20.27 -17.94 -9.76
C ALA A 145 -19.76 -16.57 -10.24
N TRP A 146 -18.46 -16.43 -10.52
CA TRP A 146 -17.83 -15.19 -10.99
C TRP A 146 -18.28 -14.78 -12.41
N LYS A 147 -18.62 -15.75 -13.29
CA LYS A 147 -19.21 -15.52 -14.63
C LYS A 147 -18.44 -14.49 -15.47
N ASN A 148 -17.10 -14.60 -15.50
CA ASN A 148 -16.22 -13.63 -16.17
C ASN A 148 -16.41 -12.17 -15.69
N GLY A 149 -16.76 -11.99 -14.42
CA GLY A 149 -16.94 -10.68 -13.78
C GLY A 149 -18.33 -10.08 -13.94
N ASP A 150 -19.28 -10.81 -14.56
CA ASP A 150 -20.67 -10.34 -14.75
C ASP A 150 -21.66 -11.12 -13.87
N TYR A 151 -21.32 -11.27 -12.59
CA TYR A 151 -22.13 -11.97 -11.59
C TYR A 151 -23.25 -11.05 -11.04
N THR A 152 -24.32 -11.68 -10.58
CA THR A 152 -25.42 -11.02 -9.85
C THR A 152 -25.34 -11.26 -8.35
N GLU A 153 -24.78 -12.41 -7.96
CA GLU A 153 -24.50 -12.81 -6.60
C GLU A 153 -22.99 -12.97 -6.45
N GLU A 154 -22.44 -12.50 -5.32
CA GLU A 154 -21.02 -12.53 -5.06
C GLU A 154 -20.42 -13.93 -5.18
N PRO A 155 -19.30 -14.14 -5.92
CA PRO A 155 -18.59 -15.42 -6.00
C PRO A 155 -17.84 -15.70 -4.69
N VAL A 156 -18.61 -16.08 -3.67
CA VAL A 156 -18.18 -16.16 -2.28
C VAL A 156 -17.03 -17.14 -2.06
N LEU A 157 -16.97 -18.25 -2.81
CA LEU A 157 -15.92 -19.25 -2.63
C LEU A 157 -14.58 -18.72 -3.13
N GLY A 158 -14.56 -18.14 -4.31
CA GLY A 158 -13.36 -17.54 -4.90
C GLY A 158 -12.88 -16.34 -4.11
N LEU A 159 -13.78 -15.43 -3.73
CA LEU A 159 -13.45 -14.27 -2.91
C LEU A 159 -12.89 -14.68 -1.53
N ARG A 160 -13.47 -15.71 -0.89
CA ARG A 160 -12.97 -16.24 0.37
C ARG A 160 -11.54 -16.78 0.24
N ALA A 161 -11.26 -17.56 -0.82
CA ALA A 161 -9.92 -18.08 -1.08
C ALA A 161 -8.91 -16.94 -1.32
N ALA A 162 -9.28 -15.93 -2.08
CA ALA A 162 -8.48 -14.73 -2.28
C ALA A 162 -8.17 -14.02 -0.95
N LEU A 163 -9.16 -13.87 -0.07
CA LEU A 163 -8.96 -13.25 1.25
C LEU A 163 -8.04 -14.07 2.17
N TYR A 164 -8.03 -15.40 2.07
CA TYR A 164 -7.06 -16.23 2.81
C TYR A 164 -5.62 -15.94 2.37
N LEU A 165 -5.39 -15.81 1.06
CA LEU A 165 -4.09 -15.48 0.50
C LEU A 165 -3.63 -14.06 0.90
N LEU A 166 -4.55 -13.09 0.88
CA LEU A 166 -4.27 -11.72 1.35
C LEU A 166 -3.93 -11.70 2.83
N LEU A 167 -4.66 -12.44 3.65
CA LEU A 167 -4.46 -12.51 5.10
C LEU A 167 -3.08 -13.10 5.44
N ILE A 168 -2.72 -14.25 4.84
CA ILE A 168 -1.45 -14.92 5.15
C ILE A 168 -0.25 -14.07 4.70
N ALA A 169 -0.33 -13.41 3.56
CA ALA A 169 0.74 -12.55 3.06
C ALA A 169 0.98 -11.32 3.95
N GLY A 170 -0.07 -10.81 4.60
CA GLY A 170 0.03 -9.70 5.56
C GLY A 170 0.47 -10.12 6.98
N SER A 171 0.65 -11.41 7.24
CA SER A 171 0.87 -11.96 8.59
C SER A 171 2.32 -11.82 9.08
N ALA A 172 2.47 -11.92 10.41
CA ALA A 172 3.76 -12.04 11.07
C ALA A 172 3.74 -13.26 12.01
N PRO A 173 4.64 -14.24 11.83
CA PRO A 173 4.58 -15.51 12.56
C PRO A 173 4.74 -15.34 14.07
N LEU A 174 5.63 -14.45 14.54
CA LEU A 174 5.82 -14.21 15.96
C LEU A 174 4.56 -13.67 16.64
N GLN A 175 3.85 -12.76 15.96
CA GLN A 175 2.66 -12.15 16.52
C GLN A 175 1.51 -13.12 16.53
N TRP A 176 1.31 -13.87 15.45
CA TRP A 176 0.24 -14.86 15.40
C TRP A 176 0.45 -16.00 16.38
N GLN A 177 1.72 -16.46 16.57
CA GLN A 177 2.02 -17.48 17.59
C GLN A 177 1.75 -16.97 19.01
N LYS A 178 1.97 -15.68 19.25
CA LYS A 178 1.66 -15.04 20.53
C LYS A 178 0.16 -14.85 20.75
N ASP A 179 -0.55 -14.36 19.72
CA ASP A 179 -1.96 -13.98 19.82
C ASP A 179 -2.89 -15.20 19.74
N TYR A 180 -2.45 -16.26 19.01
CA TYR A 180 -3.21 -17.50 18.77
C TYR A 180 -2.35 -18.74 19.05
N PRO A 181 -1.90 -18.98 20.30
CA PRO A 181 -0.90 -20.00 20.62
C PRO A 181 -1.41 -21.45 20.55
N THR A 182 -2.73 -21.66 20.42
CA THR A 182 -3.31 -23.01 20.28
C THR A 182 -4.03 -23.16 18.95
N ARG A 183 -4.16 -24.43 18.50
CA ARG A 183 -4.90 -24.76 17.26
C ARG A 183 -6.31 -24.15 17.26
N ASP A 184 -7.07 -24.37 18.35
CA ASP A 184 -8.46 -23.92 18.43
C ASP A 184 -8.59 -22.39 18.36
N GLN A 185 -7.63 -21.66 18.95
CA GLN A 185 -7.58 -20.19 18.86
C GLN A 185 -7.25 -19.72 17.43
N ALA A 186 -6.29 -20.38 16.76
CA ALA A 186 -5.94 -20.06 15.39
C ALA A 186 -7.11 -20.35 14.41
N ASP A 187 -7.77 -21.50 14.58
CA ASP A 187 -8.96 -21.87 13.78
C ASP A 187 -10.11 -20.89 14.01
N LYS A 188 -10.33 -20.48 15.28
CA LYS A 188 -11.36 -19.50 15.61
C LYS A 188 -11.06 -18.14 15.00
N PHE A 189 -9.80 -17.67 15.10
CA PHE A 189 -9.37 -16.42 14.50
C PHE A 189 -9.68 -16.39 13.00
N LEU A 190 -9.33 -17.45 12.26
CA LEU A 190 -9.57 -17.51 10.82
C LEU A 190 -11.06 -17.43 10.48
N ARG A 191 -11.91 -18.16 11.23
CA ARG A 191 -13.37 -18.11 11.03
C ARG A 191 -13.93 -16.71 11.31
N ASP A 192 -13.59 -16.13 12.45
CA ASP A 192 -14.06 -14.79 12.85
C ASP A 192 -13.58 -13.72 11.87
N TYR A 193 -12.33 -13.83 11.41
CA TYR A 193 -11.77 -12.90 10.42
C TYR A 193 -12.58 -12.92 9.12
N ILE A 194 -12.83 -14.09 8.57
CA ILE A 194 -13.57 -14.22 7.31
C ILE A 194 -15.02 -13.80 7.47
N GLU A 195 -15.70 -14.22 8.53
CA GLU A 195 -17.08 -13.81 8.80
C GLU A 195 -17.23 -12.29 8.85
N LYS A 196 -16.27 -11.62 9.48
CA LYS A 196 -16.25 -10.16 9.60
C LYS A 196 -15.91 -9.46 8.31
N HIS A 197 -14.92 -9.96 7.54
CA HIS A 197 -14.34 -9.20 6.43
C HIS A 197 -14.91 -9.54 5.06
N LEU A 198 -15.31 -10.79 4.82
CA LEU A 198 -15.83 -11.22 3.52
C LEU A 198 -16.98 -10.32 2.99
N PRO A 199 -17.96 -9.90 3.81
CA PRO A 199 -19.05 -9.04 3.33
C PRO A 199 -18.63 -7.60 2.97
N GLN A 200 -17.39 -7.23 3.21
CA GLN A 200 -16.85 -5.88 2.96
C GLN A 200 -16.17 -5.78 1.58
N TYR A 201 -16.00 -6.90 0.88
CA TYR A 201 -15.29 -6.98 -0.38
C TYR A 201 -16.21 -7.42 -1.51
N ASP A 202 -15.91 -6.91 -2.71
CA ASP A 202 -16.45 -7.36 -3.99
C ASP A 202 -15.33 -8.04 -4.78
N ALA A 203 -15.63 -9.14 -5.44
CA ALA A 203 -14.62 -9.95 -6.12
C ALA A 203 -13.94 -9.21 -7.28
N ASN A 204 -14.69 -8.44 -8.06
CA ASN A 204 -14.10 -7.64 -9.13
C ASN A 204 -13.21 -6.52 -8.58
N ASP A 205 -13.63 -5.84 -7.50
CA ASP A 205 -12.83 -4.80 -6.88
C ASP A 205 -11.48 -5.37 -6.39
N VAL A 206 -11.47 -6.55 -5.76
CA VAL A 206 -10.25 -7.23 -5.33
C VAL A 206 -9.40 -7.64 -6.54
N LEU A 207 -10.01 -8.24 -7.56
CA LEU A 207 -9.30 -8.70 -8.76
C LEU A 207 -8.61 -7.52 -9.47
N TYR A 208 -9.34 -6.43 -9.73
CA TYR A 208 -8.81 -5.24 -10.38
C TYR A 208 -7.74 -4.54 -9.56
N ALA A 209 -7.91 -4.45 -8.23
CA ALA A 209 -6.91 -3.85 -7.34
C ALA A 209 -5.58 -4.62 -7.37
N VAL A 210 -5.62 -5.96 -7.47
CA VAL A 210 -4.42 -6.80 -7.58
C VAL A 210 -3.82 -6.72 -8.98
N ASP A 211 -4.65 -6.76 -10.04
CA ASP A 211 -4.23 -6.67 -11.44
C ASP A 211 -3.59 -5.31 -11.78
N ALA A 212 -4.00 -4.23 -11.12
CA ALA A 212 -3.44 -2.88 -11.34
C ALA A 212 -1.91 -2.80 -11.22
N SER A 213 -1.31 -3.79 -10.57
CA SER A 213 0.15 -3.89 -10.41
C SER A 213 0.89 -4.59 -11.56
N ARG A 214 0.17 -5.06 -12.58
CA ARG A 214 0.68 -5.96 -13.64
C ARG A 214 1.91 -5.46 -14.39
N ASN A 215 2.02 -4.15 -14.59
CA ASN A 215 3.08 -3.48 -15.33
C ASN A 215 3.94 -2.55 -14.46
N TYR A 216 3.80 -2.61 -13.13
CA TYR A 216 4.62 -1.82 -12.23
C TYR A 216 6.10 -2.20 -12.36
N ASP A 217 6.93 -1.25 -12.76
CA ASP A 217 8.39 -1.34 -12.78
C ASP A 217 9.03 0.05 -12.82
N PRO A 218 9.35 0.68 -11.69
CA PRO A 218 10.05 1.96 -11.66
C PRO A 218 11.55 1.82 -11.89
N SER A 219 12.09 0.59 -11.90
CA SER A 219 13.54 0.37 -11.95
C SER A 219 14.25 1.04 -13.13
N PRO A 220 13.68 1.18 -14.33
CA PRO A 220 14.37 1.88 -15.42
C PRO A 220 14.59 3.38 -15.18
N ASN A 221 13.89 3.97 -14.22
CA ASN A 221 13.82 5.43 -14.04
C ASN A 221 14.22 5.93 -12.65
N LEU A 222 14.75 5.08 -11.77
CA LEU A 222 15.08 5.45 -10.38
C LEU A 222 16.02 6.66 -10.29
N GLU A 223 16.92 6.83 -11.25
CA GLU A 223 17.86 7.96 -11.31
C GLU A 223 17.17 9.31 -11.62
N LYS A 224 15.92 9.30 -12.09
CA LYS A 224 15.14 10.53 -12.32
C LYS A 224 14.63 11.14 -11.02
N ILE A 225 14.55 10.38 -9.93
CA ILE A 225 14.06 10.83 -8.65
C ILE A 225 15.03 11.86 -8.05
N LYS A 226 14.52 13.07 -7.80
CA LYS A 226 15.30 14.21 -7.30
C LYS A 226 15.12 14.43 -5.81
N ALA A 227 13.92 14.19 -5.30
CA ALA A 227 13.61 14.35 -3.90
C ALA A 227 14.42 13.37 -3.03
N PRO A 228 14.81 13.75 -1.80
CA PRO A 228 15.30 12.80 -0.82
C PRO A 228 14.28 11.69 -0.57
N VAL A 229 14.78 10.45 -0.43
CA VAL A 229 13.97 9.25 -0.22
C VAL A 229 14.38 8.56 1.08
N MET A 230 13.41 8.32 1.95
CA MET A 230 13.56 7.43 3.10
C MET A 230 12.71 6.17 2.86
N PHE A 231 13.35 5.12 2.37
CA PHE A 231 12.71 3.85 2.04
C PHE A 231 12.78 2.89 3.23
N VAL A 232 11.61 2.39 3.71
CA VAL A 232 11.56 1.56 4.92
C VAL A 232 10.78 0.28 4.69
N ASN A 233 11.40 -0.86 4.98
CA ASN A 233 10.75 -2.18 5.00
C ASN A 233 10.99 -2.87 6.35
N SER A 234 10.20 -3.91 6.64
CA SER A 234 10.36 -4.75 7.83
C SER A 234 11.01 -6.08 7.47
N ALA A 235 11.90 -6.58 8.30
CA ALA A 235 12.63 -7.83 8.04
C ALA A 235 11.74 -9.09 8.13
N ASP A 236 10.55 -8.99 8.70
CA ASP A 236 9.54 -10.05 8.75
C ASP A 236 8.46 -9.91 7.66
N ASP A 237 8.66 -9.04 6.65
CA ASP A 237 7.72 -8.84 5.56
C ASP A 237 7.74 -10.03 4.58
N PHE A 238 6.64 -10.78 4.53
CA PHE A 238 6.49 -11.90 3.62
C PHE A 238 6.48 -11.49 2.14
N ILE A 239 5.92 -10.32 1.83
CA ILE A 239 5.75 -9.83 0.44
C ILE A 239 7.07 -9.27 -0.10
N ASN A 240 7.84 -8.59 0.76
CA ASN A 240 9.09 -7.91 0.40
C ASN A 240 10.27 -8.44 1.25
N PRO A 241 10.61 -9.74 1.13
CA PRO A 241 11.60 -10.36 2.00
C PRO A 241 13.00 -9.80 1.76
N PRO A 242 13.76 -9.50 2.82
CA PRO A 242 15.08 -8.87 2.72
C PRO A 242 16.12 -9.75 2.04
N GLU A 243 15.97 -11.08 2.09
CA GLU A 243 16.92 -12.03 1.49
C GLU A 243 17.07 -11.88 -0.04
N LEU A 244 16.16 -11.15 -0.69
CA LEU A 244 16.28 -10.82 -2.12
C LEU A 244 17.39 -9.79 -2.39
N GLY A 245 17.82 -9.00 -1.40
CA GLY A 245 18.83 -7.96 -1.54
C GLY A 245 18.47 -6.86 -2.56
N ILE A 246 17.19 -6.78 -2.96
CA ILE A 246 16.72 -5.85 -3.99
C ILE A 246 16.72 -4.42 -3.47
N ALA A 247 16.19 -4.20 -2.28
CA ALA A 247 16.08 -2.87 -1.70
C ALA A 247 17.47 -2.21 -1.55
N GLU A 248 18.43 -2.95 -0.99
CA GLU A 248 19.83 -2.50 -0.79
C GLU A 248 20.56 -2.23 -2.10
N ARG A 249 20.22 -2.97 -3.15
CA ARG A 249 20.83 -2.79 -4.47
C ARG A 249 20.24 -1.58 -5.18
N GLU A 250 18.91 -1.51 -5.28
CA GLU A 250 18.24 -0.49 -6.10
C GLU A 250 18.28 0.91 -5.47
N ILE A 251 18.29 1.01 -4.13
CA ILE A 251 18.34 2.31 -3.46
C ILE A 251 19.60 3.12 -3.81
N LYS A 252 20.70 2.44 -4.15
CA LYS A 252 21.97 3.07 -4.53
C LYS A 252 21.88 3.85 -5.84
N ARG A 253 20.85 3.61 -6.62
CA ARG A 253 20.57 4.31 -7.89
C ARG A 253 19.85 5.63 -7.69
N VAL A 254 19.28 5.87 -6.52
CA VAL A 254 18.64 7.13 -6.18
C VAL A 254 19.62 8.03 -5.43
N ARG A 255 19.91 9.20 -5.99
CA ARG A 255 21.02 10.07 -5.55
C ARG A 255 20.98 10.46 -4.08
N ARG A 256 19.78 10.73 -3.55
CA ARG A 256 19.55 11.19 -2.17
C ARG A 256 18.62 10.23 -1.47
N ALA A 257 19.07 9.01 -1.22
CA ALA A 257 18.20 8.00 -0.65
C ALA A 257 18.87 7.19 0.46
N LYS A 258 18.06 6.78 1.41
CA LYS A 258 18.43 5.84 2.48
C LYS A 258 17.43 4.68 2.49
N PHE A 259 17.92 3.49 2.70
CA PHE A 259 17.10 2.31 2.98
C PHE A 259 17.24 1.90 4.45
N VAL A 260 16.12 1.65 5.08
CA VAL A 260 16.02 1.16 6.46
C VAL A 260 15.30 -0.17 6.47
N LEU A 261 15.97 -1.19 6.94
CA LEU A 261 15.37 -2.48 7.25
C LEU A 261 15.09 -2.55 8.75
N LEU A 262 13.81 -2.48 9.12
CA LEU A 262 13.38 -2.61 10.52
C LEU A 262 13.61 -4.05 10.99
N PRO A 263 14.36 -4.27 12.09
CA PRO A 263 14.59 -5.62 12.60
C PRO A 263 13.31 -6.26 13.12
N ILE A 264 13.21 -7.57 13.01
CA ILE A 264 12.12 -8.36 13.60
C ILE A 264 12.05 -8.08 15.10
N SER A 265 10.87 -7.77 15.60
CA SER A 265 10.67 -7.44 17.01
C SER A 265 9.25 -7.79 17.49
N GLY A 266 8.99 -7.65 18.78
CA GLY A 266 7.65 -7.77 19.35
C GLY A 266 6.67 -6.68 18.88
N GLN A 267 7.15 -5.64 18.19
CA GLN A 267 6.35 -4.52 17.69
C GLN A 267 6.07 -4.63 16.18
N THR A 268 6.90 -5.37 15.42
CA THR A 268 6.68 -5.56 13.99
C THR A 268 5.51 -6.52 13.73
N ARG A 269 4.89 -6.39 12.56
CA ARG A 269 3.68 -7.15 12.14
C ARG A 269 3.82 -7.61 10.69
N GLY A 270 5.02 -8.05 10.30
CA GLY A 270 5.27 -8.45 8.91
C GLY A 270 5.00 -7.28 7.97
N HIS A 271 4.31 -7.55 6.88
CA HIS A 271 3.90 -6.51 5.94
C HIS A 271 3.10 -5.38 6.61
N GLY A 272 2.26 -5.69 7.59
CA GLY A 272 1.46 -4.72 8.34
C GLY A 272 2.25 -3.72 9.19
N THR A 273 3.56 -3.88 9.36
CA THR A 273 4.41 -2.96 10.13
C THR A 273 4.31 -1.51 9.63
N HIS A 274 4.10 -1.31 8.34
CA HIS A 274 3.95 0.02 7.73
C HIS A 274 2.79 0.86 8.32
N THR A 275 1.77 0.22 8.92
CA THR A 275 0.63 0.91 9.55
C THR A 275 0.90 1.33 11.00
N ILE A 276 2.03 0.90 11.59
CA ILE A 276 2.40 1.18 12.98
C ILE A 276 3.44 2.31 13.00
N ALA A 277 2.97 3.55 12.94
CA ALA A 277 3.84 4.70 12.76
C ALA A 277 4.89 4.87 13.87
N SER A 278 4.64 4.42 15.10
CA SER A 278 5.59 4.48 16.20
C SER A 278 6.89 3.72 15.95
N VAL A 279 6.88 2.70 15.05
CA VAL A 279 8.05 1.87 14.76
C VAL A 279 9.01 2.55 13.78
N TRP A 280 8.50 3.46 12.96
CA TRP A 280 9.30 4.09 11.89
C TRP A 280 9.28 5.63 11.88
N LYS A 281 8.51 6.29 12.75
CA LYS A 281 8.38 7.77 12.74
C LYS A 281 9.69 8.53 12.90
N GLN A 282 10.71 7.96 13.55
CA GLN A 282 12.04 8.58 13.67
C GLN A 282 12.71 8.79 12.32
N TYR A 283 12.48 7.90 11.35
CA TYR A 283 12.99 8.02 9.99
C TYR A 283 12.22 9.07 9.18
N LEU A 284 10.93 9.24 9.47
CA LEU A 284 10.16 10.37 8.94
C LEU A 284 10.70 11.70 9.45
N GLN A 285 11.04 11.78 10.74
CA GLN A 285 11.65 12.99 11.30
C GLN A 285 12.97 13.32 10.61
N GLU A 286 13.84 12.34 10.46
CA GLU A 286 15.12 12.48 9.75
C GLU A 286 14.90 13.00 8.33
N LEU A 287 13.98 12.38 7.58
CA LEU A 287 13.65 12.80 6.20
C LEU A 287 13.14 14.24 6.14
N LEU A 288 12.26 14.63 7.06
CA LEU A 288 11.71 16.00 7.11
C LEU A 288 12.80 17.04 7.45
N GLU A 289 13.82 16.68 8.23
CA GLU A 289 14.96 17.54 8.54
C GLU A 289 15.93 17.67 7.35
N GLU A 290 16.20 16.58 6.62
CA GLU A 290 17.10 16.55 5.46
C GLU A 290 16.53 17.19 4.21
N SER A 291 15.22 17.36 4.14
CA SER A 291 14.49 17.91 2.99
C SER A 291 14.00 19.35 3.18
N LYS A 292 14.53 20.06 4.19
CA LYS A 292 14.25 21.50 4.43
C LYS A 292 14.82 22.38 3.35
#